data_4d6fd6ec3849fb91c1209df26f262299
#
_entry.id   4d6fd6ec3849fb91c1209df26f262299
#
_cell.length_a   1.000
_cell.length_b   1.000
_cell.length_c   1.000
_cell.angle_alpha   90.00
_cell.angle_beta   90.00
_cell.angle_gamma   90.00
#
_symmetry.space_group_name_H-M   'P 1'
#
loop_
_entity.id
_entity.type
_entity.pdbx_description
1 polymer ?
#
loop_
_entity_poly.entity_id
_entity_poly.type
_entity_poly.pdbx_seq_one_letter_code
_entity_poly.pdbx_strand_id
1 'polypeptide(L)'
;MLSMRLRLTDLQDPKWSSHGGRWINGESWIEPANVSTLVMEVNDDQAPRVRVRVKECKRDEADFVELTMKPGQACLSAGVLGTAPLYLTGKAGELHASWDLTMLRPHLRADCLVSRVVARTLTRQHRYTSETLFEGVYRLTERASATFTTSGLSIHYPEPAEHVLEPRTLRPGVDPLAALHELLTDVIRQAPTATGCVGVELSGGADSGNVALAVKAARFPEVHSFGLLVGGSTGRQQSERRRAFAEHCDFRDTAIPAMQHPPFCHGGVRALRKPHDPAGAFYQEAFDVVREQAAARWCEVMFTGSGGDEINAHHSRTQAELPTPEPVPWLGSKAVRALAEVNEHLAPIPVLPVPTLMAFGMHNPGFLRAGVWPVSPLVHPRIVRFMEQLPHEHKRAKALFRERIRRAGLPEWVAEPAEPENFLAVLEKGLRSYGLPVLDDMLKESILVDVGYVDGKALAEARRDADAAAVVPDLLCDVLALEVGLRSLM
;
A
#
# COMPACT_ATOMS: atom_id res chain seq x y z
N MET A 1 -0.95 7.14 12.60
CA MET A 1 -1.88 7.74 11.62
C MET A 1 -2.27 9.13 12.10
N LEU A 2 -2.45 10.06 11.17
CA LEU A 2 -2.65 11.47 11.49
C LEU A 2 -3.73 12.07 10.60
N SER A 3 -4.66 12.79 11.21
CA SER A 3 -5.56 13.70 10.51
C SER A 3 -5.47 15.08 11.13
N MET A 4 -5.52 16.13 10.31
CA MET A 4 -5.39 17.51 10.82
C MET A 4 -6.03 18.52 9.89
N ARG A 5 -6.38 19.66 10.50
CA ARG A 5 -6.63 20.95 9.84
C ARG A 5 -5.80 22.00 10.53
N LEU A 6 -5.00 22.76 9.79
CA LEU A 6 -4.19 23.84 10.31
C LEU A 6 -4.52 25.13 9.59
N ARG A 7 -4.78 26.19 10.33
CA ARG A 7 -4.89 27.57 9.83
C ARG A 7 -3.62 28.34 10.16
N LEU A 8 -3.05 29.01 9.18
CA LEU A 8 -1.83 29.79 9.38
C LEU A 8 -2.00 30.92 10.41
N THR A 9 -3.22 31.46 10.53
CA THR A 9 -3.55 32.47 11.56
C THR A 9 -3.42 31.92 12.97
N ASP A 10 -3.82 30.68 13.21
CA ASP A 10 -3.77 30.05 14.53
C ASP A 10 -2.34 29.68 14.92
N LEU A 11 -1.44 29.55 13.93
CA LEU A 11 -0.02 29.26 14.18
C LEU A 11 0.79 30.49 14.60
N GLN A 12 0.21 31.69 14.58
CA GLN A 12 0.90 32.91 15.05
C GLN A 12 1.05 32.94 16.58
N ASP A 13 0.08 32.39 17.31
CA ASP A 13 0.10 32.26 18.78
C ASP A 13 -0.36 30.84 19.17
N PRO A 14 0.56 29.86 19.16
CA PRO A 14 0.21 28.47 19.35
C PRO A 14 -0.12 28.13 20.80
N LYS A 15 -1.42 28.12 21.14
CA LYS A 15 -1.94 27.72 22.46
C LYS A 15 -2.68 26.37 22.32
N TRP A 16 -1.90 25.32 22.11
CA TRP A 16 -2.46 23.97 21.94
C TRP A 16 -3.00 23.39 23.25
N SER A 17 -4.21 22.90 23.22
CA SER A 17 -4.86 22.17 24.33
C SER A 17 -5.36 20.81 23.86
N SER A 18 -5.26 19.79 24.73
CA SER A 18 -5.72 18.42 24.42
C SER A 18 -7.12 18.19 24.95
N HIS A 19 -8.03 17.74 24.07
CA HIS A 19 -9.38 17.36 24.40
C HIS A 19 -9.74 16.02 23.73
N GLY A 20 -9.98 14.96 24.50
CA GLY A 20 -10.42 13.68 23.98
C GLY A 20 -9.45 13.03 22.96
N GLY A 21 -8.13 13.24 23.11
CA GLY A 21 -7.12 12.75 22.19
C GLY A 21 -6.85 13.63 20.99
N ARG A 22 -7.64 14.69 20.78
CA ARG A 22 -7.43 15.71 19.76
C ARG A 22 -6.72 16.92 20.36
N TRP A 23 -5.73 17.45 19.68
CA TRP A 23 -5.09 18.71 20.00
C TRP A 23 -5.74 19.84 19.23
N ILE A 24 -6.08 20.94 19.90
CA ILE A 24 -6.84 22.06 19.33
C ILE A 24 -6.12 23.38 19.64
N ASN A 25 -6.05 24.27 18.64
CA ASN A 25 -5.64 25.67 18.76
C ASN A 25 -6.49 26.51 17.81
N GLY A 26 -7.42 27.33 18.35
CA GLY A 26 -8.39 28.06 17.54
C GLY A 26 -9.27 27.11 16.73
N GLU A 27 -9.28 27.27 15.41
CA GLU A 27 -9.97 26.36 14.49
C GLU A 27 -9.05 25.24 13.95
N SER A 28 -7.76 25.29 14.27
CA SER A 28 -6.79 24.24 13.95
C SER A 28 -6.94 23.05 14.89
N TRP A 29 -6.79 21.85 14.32
CA TRP A 29 -6.79 20.63 15.13
C TRP A 29 -5.86 19.57 14.54
N ILE A 30 -5.36 18.70 15.42
CA ILE A 30 -4.50 17.55 15.09
C ILE A 30 -5.05 16.35 15.86
N GLU A 31 -5.32 15.25 15.17
CA GLU A 31 -5.89 14.04 15.72
C GLU A 31 -5.10 12.81 15.28
N PRO A 32 -4.47 12.09 16.23
CA PRO A 32 -3.92 10.78 15.97
C PRO A 32 -5.08 9.76 15.91
N ALA A 33 -4.94 8.73 15.08
CA ALA A 33 -5.94 7.67 14.97
C ALA A 33 -5.37 6.31 15.35
N ASN A 34 -6.18 5.49 16.02
CA ASN A 34 -5.91 4.10 16.41
C ASN A 34 -4.58 3.93 17.20
N VAL A 35 -3.67 3.09 16.67
CA VAL A 35 -2.41 2.70 17.31
C VAL A 35 -1.34 3.78 17.35
N SER A 36 -1.59 4.95 16.75
CA SER A 36 -0.61 6.04 16.72
C SER A 36 -0.60 6.81 18.02
N THR A 37 0.59 7.13 18.52
CA THR A 37 0.78 8.01 19.67
C THR A 37 1.23 9.38 19.17
N LEU A 38 0.53 10.43 19.58
CA LEU A 38 0.93 11.80 19.34
C LEU A 38 1.76 12.28 20.54
N VAL A 39 3.01 12.61 20.30
CA VAL A 39 3.86 13.30 21.28
C VAL A 39 3.98 14.74 20.83
N MET A 40 3.48 15.67 21.63
CA MET A 40 3.65 17.10 21.40
C MET A 40 4.74 17.60 22.34
N GLU A 41 5.86 18.01 21.77
CA GLU A 41 6.95 18.66 22.48
C GLU A 41 6.87 20.16 22.22
N VAL A 42 6.73 20.95 23.30
CA VAL A 42 6.77 22.40 23.25
C VAL A 42 8.10 22.83 23.84
N ASN A 43 9.00 23.35 23.02
CA ASN A 43 10.23 23.96 23.48
C ASN A 43 9.98 25.45 23.71
N ASP A 44 10.37 25.97 24.87
CA ASP A 44 10.14 27.39 25.28
C ASP A 44 10.77 28.39 24.31
N ASP A 45 11.85 28.03 23.60
CA ASP A 45 12.54 28.91 22.64
C ASP A 45 12.22 28.59 21.15
N GLN A 46 11.39 27.59 20.85
CA GLN A 46 11.11 27.16 19.48
C GLN A 46 9.66 26.74 19.32
N ALA A 47 9.21 26.76 18.06
CA ALA A 47 7.86 26.33 17.69
C ALA A 47 7.51 24.89 18.19
N PRO A 48 6.26 24.65 18.59
CA PRO A 48 5.82 23.34 19.03
C PRO A 48 6.08 22.29 17.95
N ARG A 49 6.67 21.16 18.36
CA ARG A 49 6.96 20.04 17.48
C ARG A 49 5.99 18.91 17.80
N VAL A 50 5.25 18.47 16.79
CA VAL A 50 4.35 17.32 16.88
C VAL A 50 4.98 16.16 16.10
N ARG A 51 5.26 15.06 16.78
CA ARG A 51 5.76 13.85 16.17
C ARG A 51 4.74 12.73 16.35
N VAL A 52 4.26 12.19 15.25
CA VAL A 52 3.39 11.00 15.27
C VAL A 52 4.28 9.78 15.14
N ARG A 53 4.22 8.90 16.12
CA ARG A 53 4.90 7.61 16.10
C ARG A 53 3.88 6.49 16.28
N VAL A 54 4.19 5.33 15.75
CA VAL A 54 3.47 4.11 16.08
C VAL A 54 3.65 3.84 17.58
N LYS A 55 2.56 3.55 18.26
CA LYS A 55 2.56 3.26 19.69
C LYS A 55 3.57 2.14 20.00
N GLU A 56 4.46 2.38 20.96
CA GLU A 56 5.44 1.44 21.50
C GLU A 56 6.69 1.15 20.66
N CYS A 57 6.84 1.64 19.44
CA CYS A 57 8.08 1.50 18.70
C CYS A 57 9.11 2.55 19.13
N LYS A 58 9.71 2.37 20.30
CA LYS A 58 10.73 3.30 20.83
C LYS A 58 12.07 3.26 20.07
N ARG A 59 12.28 2.27 19.17
CA ARG A 59 13.57 2.02 18.52
C ARG A 59 13.54 2.12 16.99
N ASP A 60 12.38 2.07 16.36
CA ASP A 60 12.28 2.18 14.91
C ASP A 60 11.97 3.60 14.49
N GLU A 61 12.97 4.29 13.98
CA GLU A 61 12.83 5.64 13.43
C GLU A 61 12.45 5.62 11.93
N ALA A 62 12.20 4.44 11.36
CA ALA A 62 11.89 4.31 9.95
C ALA A 62 10.43 4.67 9.62
N ASP A 63 9.52 4.53 10.58
CA ASP A 63 8.07 4.73 10.37
C ASP A 63 7.52 5.86 11.22
N PHE A 64 7.49 7.06 10.64
CA PHE A 64 6.96 8.23 11.31
C PHE A 64 6.42 9.28 10.33
N VAL A 65 5.55 10.15 10.84
CA VAL A 65 5.28 11.47 10.27
C VAL A 65 5.60 12.48 11.37
N GLU A 66 6.44 13.47 11.06
CA GLU A 66 6.77 14.57 11.96
C GLU A 66 6.18 15.88 11.44
N LEU A 67 5.42 16.56 12.28
CA LEU A 67 4.92 17.91 12.03
C LEU A 67 5.69 18.90 12.90
N THR A 68 6.26 19.93 12.29
CA THR A 68 6.86 21.07 12.97
C THR A 68 6.10 22.34 12.59
N MET A 69 5.66 23.09 13.58
CA MET A 69 4.92 24.33 13.39
C MET A 69 5.74 25.53 13.86
N LYS A 70 5.67 26.61 13.12
CA LYS A 70 6.25 27.92 13.42
C LYS A 70 5.23 29.01 13.09
N PRO A 71 5.37 30.24 13.60
CA PRO A 71 4.50 31.35 13.20
C PRO A 71 4.40 31.46 11.68
N GLY A 72 3.17 31.29 11.14
CA GLY A 72 2.89 31.36 9.72
C GLY A 72 3.41 30.21 8.85
N GLN A 73 3.88 29.12 9.44
CA GLN A 73 4.43 27.97 8.70
C GLN A 73 4.13 26.64 9.39
N ALA A 74 3.83 25.62 8.59
CA ALA A 74 3.82 24.23 9.02
C ALA A 74 4.71 23.39 8.08
N CYS A 75 5.54 22.52 8.64
CA CYS A 75 6.38 21.57 7.91
C CYS A 75 6.07 20.16 8.35
N LEU A 76 5.88 19.26 7.38
CA LEU A 76 5.66 17.84 7.58
C LEU A 76 6.82 17.07 6.96
N SER A 77 7.27 16.00 7.60
CA SER A 77 8.26 15.09 7.04
C SER A 77 7.88 13.64 7.30
N ALA A 78 8.11 12.78 6.32
CA ALA A 78 7.85 11.34 6.40
C ALA A 78 9.14 10.55 6.65
N GLY A 79 8.99 9.42 7.35
CA GLY A 79 10.03 8.41 7.49
C GLY A 79 10.22 7.57 6.23
N VAL A 80 11.00 6.50 6.37
CA VAL A 80 11.36 5.60 5.25
C VAL A 80 10.21 4.65 4.91
N LEU A 81 9.50 4.10 5.91
CA LEU A 81 8.50 3.06 5.65
C LEU A 81 7.21 3.62 5.06
N GLY A 82 6.69 4.72 5.59
CA GLY A 82 5.43 5.30 5.11
C GLY A 82 4.25 4.33 5.19
N THR A 83 4.20 3.52 6.25
CA THR A 83 3.15 2.50 6.46
C THR A 83 1.75 3.11 6.42
N ALA A 84 1.55 4.22 7.11
CA ALA A 84 0.35 5.05 6.97
C ALA A 84 0.63 6.17 5.96
N PRO A 85 -0.06 6.22 4.82
CA PRO A 85 0.09 7.33 3.89
C PRO A 85 -0.37 8.64 4.55
N LEU A 86 0.09 9.77 4.04
CA LEU A 86 -0.43 11.07 4.42
C LEU A 86 -0.77 11.87 3.16
N TYR A 87 -2.06 12.14 3.00
CA TYR A 87 -2.59 12.98 1.92
C TYR A 87 -2.74 14.41 2.41
N LEU A 88 -2.40 15.38 1.56
CA LEU A 88 -2.29 16.79 1.89
C LEU A 88 -2.99 17.65 0.84
N THR A 89 -3.72 18.67 1.28
CA THR A 89 -4.19 19.75 0.41
C THR A 89 -4.13 21.08 1.15
N GLY A 90 -3.68 22.13 0.44
CA GLY A 90 -3.53 23.47 1.02
C GLY A 90 -4.25 24.51 0.16
N LYS A 91 -5.18 25.27 0.75
CA LYS A 91 -5.92 26.33 0.07
C LYS A 91 -6.33 27.44 1.04
N ALA A 92 -6.22 28.67 0.60
CA ALA A 92 -6.71 29.86 1.31
C ALA A 92 -6.21 29.97 2.77
N GLY A 93 -4.93 29.64 3.02
CA GLY A 93 -4.34 29.70 4.36
C GLY A 93 -4.71 28.54 5.28
N GLU A 94 -5.37 27.50 4.77
CA GLU A 94 -5.69 26.28 5.49
C GLU A 94 -4.98 25.07 4.86
N LEU A 95 -4.37 24.23 5.70
CA LEU A 95 -3.83 22.92 5.35
C LEU A 95 -4.76 21.84 5.92
N HIS A 96 -5.21 20.95 5.05
CA HIS A 96 -5.90 19.73 5.44
C HIS A 96 -5.01 18.53 5.15
N ALA A 97 -4.90 17.62 6.10
CA ALA A 97 -4.16 16.39 5.92
C ALA A 97 -4.87 15.20 6.55
N SER A 98 -4.78 14.04 5.92
CA SER A 98 -5.31 12.80 6.46
C SER A 98 -4.54 11.59 5.93
N TRP A 99 -4.42 10.55 6.76
CA TRP A 99 -3.94 9.23 6.34
C TRP A 99 -4.92 8.50 5.42
N ASP A 100 -6.19 8.91 5.41
CA ASP A 100 -7.23 8.36 4.54
C ASP A 100 -7.69 9.41 3.52
N LEU A 101 -7.49 9.14 2.24
CA LEU A 101 -7.89 10.03 1.15
C LEU A 101 -9.38 10.39 1.21
N THR A 102 -10.22 9.45 1.64
CA THR A 102 -11.68 9.66 1.70
C THR A 102 -12.09 10.76 2.69
N MET A 103 -11.27 11.04 3.69
CA MET A 103 -11.47 12.15 4.64
C MET A 103 -11.24 13.53 4.01
N LEU A 104 -10.53 13.57 2.88
CA LEU A 104 -10.33 14.80 2.10
C LEU A 104 -11.44 15.01 1.04
N ARG A 105 -12.50 14.20 1.02
CA ARG A 105 -13.60 14.28 0.06
C ARG A 105 -14.11 15.71 -0.21
N PRO A 106 -14.27 16.61 0.77
CA PRO A 106 -14.71 17.99 0.51
C PRO A 106 -13.77 18.80 -0.39
N HIS A 107 -12.54 18.34 -0.59
CA HIS A 107 -11.51 18.98 -1.40
C HIS A 107 -11.24 18.26 -2.72
N LEU A 108 -11.88 17.11 -2.98
CA LEU A 108 -11.71 16.32 -4.20
C LEU A 108 -12.70 16.79 -5.26
N ARG A 109 -12.25 16.86 -6.52
CA ARG A 109 -13.06 17.31 -7.65
C ARG A 109 -12.82 16.41 -8.85
N ALA A 110 -13.88 15.81 -9.40
CA ALA A 110 -13.81 14.96 -10.59
C ALA A 110 -13.47 15.71 -11.89
N ASP A 111 -13.72 17.01 -11.94
CA ASP A 111 -13.39 17.87 -13.08
C ASP A 111 -11.94 18.40 -13.06
N CYS A 112 -11.23 18.21 -11.93
CA CYS A 112 -9.86 18.64 -11.71
C CYS A 112 -8.95 17.44 -11.45
N LEU A 113 -8.73 16.60 -12.47
CA LEU A 113 -7.88 15.41 -12.37
C LEU A 113 -6.51 15.65 -13.02
N VAL A 114 -5.47 15.10 -12.40
CA VAL A 114 -4.09 15.10 -12.92
C VAL A 114 -4.01 14.13 -14.09
N SER A 115 -4.00 14.65 -15.33
CA SER A 115 -4.16 13.86 -16.55
C SER A 115 -3.14 12.74 -16.70
N ARG A 116 -1.85 12.97 -16.33
CA ARG A 116 -0.81 11.94 -16.39
C ARG A 116 -1.02 10.82 -15.36
N VAL A 117 -1.61 11.14 -14.19
CA VAL A 117 -1.92 10.12 -13.18
C VAL A 117 -3.10 9.26 -13.63
N VAL A 118 -4.12 9.87 -14.26
CA VAL A 118 -5.22 9.11 -14.89
C VAL A 118 -4.69 8.22 -16.01
N ALA A 119 -3.82 8.73 -16.90
CA ALA A 119 -3.22 7.94 -17.97
C ALA A 119 -2.38 6.78 -17.41
N ARG A 120 -1.57 7.01 -16.37
CA ARG A 120 -0.81 5.97 -15.66
C ARG A 120 -1.72 4.86 -15.12
N THR A 121 -2.85 5.24 -14.53
CA THR A 121 -3.82 4.29 -13.97
C THR A 121 -4.48 3.47 -15.07
N LEU A 122 -5.00 4.10 -16.11
CA LEU A 122 -5.69 3.42 -17.21
C LEU A 122 -4.78 2.50 -18.03
N THR A 123 -3.45 2.73 -18.03
CA THR A 123 -2.46 1.96 -18.80
C THR A 123 -1.54 1.11 -17.94
N ARG A 124 -1.82 0.97 -16.66
CA ARG A 124 -0.98 0.25 -15.68
C ARG A 124 0.48 0.70 -15.65
N GLN A 125 0.75 1.91 -16.11
CA GLN A 125 2.07 2.54 -16.05
C GLN A 125 2.27 3.27 -14.71
N HIS A 126 1.93 2.63 -13.62
CA HIS A 126 2.02 3.24 -12.31
C HIS A 126 3.43 3.78 -12.04
N ARG A 127 3.50 4.94 -11.39
CA ARG A 127 4.74 5.64 -11.03
C ARG A 127 4.67 6.09 -9.58
N TYR A 128 5.81 6.05 -8.91
CA TYR A 128 5.93 6.56 -7.56
C TYR A 128 6.16 8.07 -7.59
N THR A 129 5.23 8.82 -7.02
CA THR A 129 5.16 10.28 -7.06
C THR A 129 4.34 10.79 -5.89
N SER A 130 4.51 12.07 -5.54
CA SER A 130 3.64 12.76 -4.58
C SER A 130 2.27 13.11 -5.17
N GLU A 131 2.09 13.05 -6.48
CA GLU A 131 0.81 13.37 -7.10
C GLU A 131 -0.24 12.29 -6.81
N THR A 132 -1.48 12.74 -6.63
CA THR A 132 -2.66 11.87 -6.60
C THR A 132 -3.47 12.04 -7.88
N LEU A 133 -4.60 11.36 -7.99
CA LEU A 133 -5.55 11.58 -9.09
C LEU A 133 -6.11 13.01 -9.12
N PHE A 134 -6.13 13.73 -8.00
CA PHE A 134 -6.79 15.01 -7.84
C PHE A 134 -5.78 16.17 -7.83
N GLU A 135 -6.02 17.20 -8.63
CA GLU A 135 -5.19 18.41 -8.63
C GLU A 135 -5.21 19.10 -7.26
N GLY A 136 -4.03 19.53 -6.81
CA GLY A 136 -3.85 20.19 -5.52
C GLY A 136 -3.95 19.27 -4.31
N VAL A 137 -4.09 17.96 -4.52
CA VAL A 137 -4.02 16.95 -3.46
C VAL A 137 -2.77 16.09 -3.67
N TYR A 138 -1.92 16.04 -2.67
CA TYR A 138 -0.63 15.34 -2.71
C TYR A 138 -0.58 14.22 -1.69
N ARG A 139 0.23 13.21 -1.96
CA ARG A 139 0.63 12.19 -0.99
C ARG A 139 2.08 12.42 -0.60
N LEU A 140 2.35 12.48 0.69
CA LEU A 140 3.72 12.56 1.18
C LEU A 140 4.41 11.21 0.94
N THR A 141 5.47 11.23 0.12
CA THR A 141 6.24 10.04 -0.23
C THR A 141 7.32 9.75 0.82
N GLU A 142 7.99 8.61 0.69
CA GLU A 142 9.12 8.21 1.52
C GLU A 142 10.15 9.33 1.66
N ARG A 143 10.55 9.65 2.88
CA ARG A 143 11.53 10.69 3.25
C ARG A 143 11.25 12.10 2.70
N ALA A 144 10.10 12.30 2.04
CA ALA A 144 9.74 13.61 1.54
C ALA A 144 9.29 14.55 2.67
N SER A 145 9.31 15.83 2.38
CA SER A 145 8.73 16.85 3.25
C SER A 145 7.75 17.74 2.51
N ALA A 146 6.84 18.35 3.27
CA ALA A 146 5.89 19.32 2.77
C ALA A 146 5.98 20.59 3.62
N THR A 147 6.01 21.74 2.96
CA THR A 147 6.00 23.05 3.63
C THR A 147 4.73 23.80 3.24
N PHE A 148 4.00 24.26 4.24
CA PHE A 148 2.80 25.08 4.06
C PHE A 148 3.00 26.46 4.65
N THR A 149 2.81 27.49 3.83
CA THR A 149 2.98 28.91 4.17
C THR A 149 1.89 29.75 3.51
N THR A 150 1.97 31.07 3.66
CA THR A 150 1.08 32.01 2.94
C THR A 150 1.21 31.90 1.42
N SER A 151 2.34 31.40 0.88
CA SER A 151 2.53 31.13 -0.55
C SER A 151 1.90 29.81 -1.02
N GLY A 152 1.37 28.99 -0.12
CA GLY A 152 0.73 27.72 -0.41
C GLY A 152 1.48 26.50 0.10
N LEU A 153 1.11 25.33 -0.42
CA LEU A 153 1.69 24.03 -0.11
C LEU A 153 2.77 23.68 -1.15
N SER A 154 3.96 23.33 -0.66
CA SER A 154 5.07 22.85 -1.50
C SER A 154 5.55 21.50 -1.01
N ILE A 155 5.78 20.57 -1.94
CA ILE A 155 6.35 19.23 -1.66
C ILE A 155 7.82 19.25 -2.04
N HIS A 156 8.66 18.72 -1.16
CA HIS A 156 10.10 18.61 -1.35
C HIS A 156 10.52 17.15 -1.29
N TYR A 157 11.07 16.67 -2.38
CA TYR A 157 11.63 15.31 -2.44
C TYR A 157 13.00 15.25 -1.74
N PRO A 158 13.35 14.10 -1.16
CA PRO A 158 14.68 13.87 -0.62
C PRO A 158 15.71 13.67 -1.75
N GLU A 159 16.99 13.68 -1.39
CA GLU A 159 18.02 13.15 -2.27
C GLU A 159 17.77 11.66 -2.58
N PRO A 160 18.15 11.18 -3.78
CA PRO A 160 18.07 9.76 -4.11
C PRO A 160 18.73 8.87 -3.05
N ALA A 161 18.13 7.73 -2.76
CA ALA A 161 18.72 6.80 -1.80
C ALA A 161 19.99 6.13 -2.37
N GLU A 162 20.95 5.91 -1.51
CA GLU A 162 22.14 5.13 -1.83
C GLU A 162 21.84 3.64 -1.68
N HIS A 163 22.13 2.87 -2.72
CA HIS A 163 22.00 1.43 -2.76
C HIS A 163 23.37 0.74 -2.92
N VAL A 164 23.46 -0.50 -2.45
CA VAL A 164 24.64 -1.33 -2.70
C VAL A 164 24.60 -1.80 -4.15
N LEU A 165 25.55 -1.33 -4.96
CA LEU A 165 25.63 -1.66 -6.39
C LEU A 165 26.27 -3.04 -6.63
N GLU A 166 27.30 -3.37 -5.82
CA GLU A 166 28.05 -4.61 -5.95
C GLU A 166 27.84 -5.48 -4.72
N PRO A 167 27.37 -6.73 -4.88
CA PRO A 167 27.27 -7.68 -3.80
C PRO A 167 28.62 -7.93 -3.15
N ARG A 168 28.63 -8.19 -1.85
CA ARG A 168 29.84 -8.53 -1.11
C ARG A 168 30.23 -10.00 -1.32
N THR A 169 31.52 -10.29 -1.40
CA THR A 169 32.00 -11.65 -1.26
C THR A 169 31.84 -12.11 0.19
N LEU A 170 31.16 -13.22 0.40
CA LEU A 170 30.99 -13.78 1.73
C LEU A 170 32.30 -14.40 2.23
N ARG A 171 32.61 -14.16 3.51
CA ARG A 171 33.77 -14.84 4.13
C ARG A 171 33.47 -16.34 4.29
N PRO A 172 34.50 -17.22 4.22
CA PRO A 172 34.34 -18.63 4.52
C PRO A 172 33.67 -18.85 5.90
N GLY A 173 32.68 -19.73 5.96
CA GLY A 173 31.97 -20.06 7.21
C GLY A 173 30.82 -19.10 7.59
N VAL A 174 30.54 -18.03 6.83
CA VAL A 174 29.39 -17.21 7.05
C VAL A 174 28.13 -17.95 6.59
N ASP A 175 27.11 -18.00 7.45
CA ASP A 175 25.81 -18.53 7.13
C ASP A 175 24.81 -17.34 6.89
N PRO A 176 24.54 -16.96 5.63
CA PRO A 176 23.62 -15.87 5.34
C PRO A 176 22.19 -16.18 5.74
N LEU A 177 21.84 -17.47 5.85
CA LEU A 177 20.52 -17.90 6.27
C LEU A 177 20.29 -17.66 7.76
N ALA A 178 21.26 -17.98 8.61
CA ALA A 178 21.22 -17.68 10.03
C ALA A 178 21.13 -16.15 10.25
N ALA A 179 21.92 -15.37 9.52
CA ALA A 179 21.88 -13.91 9.60
C ALA A 179 20.52 -13.34 9.18
N LEU A 180 19.91 -13.84 8.10
CA LEU A 180 18.56 -13.44 7.70
C LEU A 180 17.52 -13.82 8.77
N HIS A 181 17.64 -15.02 9.33
CA HIS A 181 16.72 -15.49 10.37
C HIS A 181 16.73 -14.58 11.58
N GLU A 182 17.90 -14.26 12.09
CA GLU A 182 18.09 -13.38 13.26
C GLU A 182 17.58 -11.97 12.97
N LEU A 183 17.98 -11.40 11.83
CA LEU A 183 17.63 -10.05 11.45
C LEU A 183 16.10 -9.89 11.24
N LEU A 184 15.48 -10.85 10.55
CA LEU A 184 14.03 -10.82 10.30
C LEU A 184 13.23 -11.03 11.59
N THR A 185 13.68 -11.94 12.46
CA THR A 185 13.05 -12.15 13.77
C THR A 185 13.15 -10.92 14.67
N ASP A 186 14.30 -10.24 14.64
CA ASP A 186 14.54 -9.00 15.39
C ASP A 186 13.61 -7.87 14.92
N VAL A 187 13.49 -7.68 13.61
CA VAL A 187 12.54 -6.70 13.02
C VAL A 187 11.10 -7.01 13.45
N ILE A 188 10.68 -8.26 13.39
CA ILE A 188 9.31 -8.68 13.77
C ILE A 188 9.04 -8.44 15.25
N ARG A 189 10.01 -8.67 16.15
CA ARG A 189 9.87 -8.41 17.60
C ARG A 189 9.69 -6.92 17.94
N GLN A 190 10.06 -6.03 17.03
CA GLN A 190 9.90 -4.59 17.21
C GLN A 190 8.53 -4.09 16.78
N ALA A 191 7.64 -4.96 16.30
CA ALA A 191 6.30 -4.56 15.88
C ALA A 191 5.48 -3.94 17.03
N PRO A 192 4.67 -2.92 16.75
CA PRO A 192 3.90 -2.19 17.76
C PRO A 192 2.68 -3.00 18.20
N THR A 193 2.82 -3.79 19.25
CA THR A 193 1.71 -4.54 19.85
C THR A 193 1.72 -4.36 21.36
N ALA A 194 0.53 -4.21 21.97
CA ALA A 194 0.35 -4.09 23.40
C ALA A 194 -0.06 -5.43 24.03
N THR A 195 -0.90 -6.22 23.34
CA THR A 195 -1.41 -7.51 23.82
C THR A 195 -0.59 -8.69 23.32
N GLY A 196 0.11 -8.50 22.18
CA GLY A 196 0.81 -9.59 21.49
C GLY A 196 -0.10 -10.49 20.66
N CYS A 197 -1.37 -10.09 20.42
CA CYS A 197 -2.24 -10.73 19.44
C CYS A 197 -1.91 -10.20 18.04
N VAL A 198 -1.40 -11.04 17.16
CA VAL A 198 -0.91 -10.64 15.84
C VAL A 198 -1.49 -11.52 14.74
N GLY A 199 -1.64 -10.93 13.55
CA GLY A 199 -2.01 -11.60 12.32
C GLY A 199 -0.81 -11.83 11.41
N VAL A 200 -0.88 -12.86 10.56
CA VAL A 200 0.07 -13.12 9.47
C VAL A 200 -0.72 -13.36 8.19
N GLU A 201 -0.45 -12.58 7.14
CA GLU A 201 -0.91 -12.92 5.80
C GLU A 201 -0.13 -14.13 5.29
N LEU A 202 -0.77 -15.27 5.22
CA LEU A 202 -0.17 -16.52 4.79
C LEU A 202 -0.82 -17.02 3.51
N SER A 203 -0.21 -16.73 2.36
CA SER A 203 -0.70 -17.16 1.05
C SER A 203 -0.30 -18.61 0.71
N GLY A 204 0.69 -19.17 1.39
CA GLY A 204 1.36 -20.41 1.01
C GLY A 204 2.59 -20.20 0.13
N GLY A 205 2.85 -18.96 -0.31
CA GLY A 205 4.06 -18.57 -1.05
C GLY A 205 5.31 -18.49 -0.18
N ALA A 206 6.49 -18.45 -0.83
CA ALA A 206 7.77 -18.42 -0.12
C ALA A 206 7.94 -17.16 0.74
N ASP A 207 7.46 -16.00 0.31
CA ASP A 207 7.62 -14.73 1.02
C ASP A 207 6.82 -14.73 2.31
N SER A 208 5.51 -14.97 2.23
CA SER A 208 4.63 -15.06 3.39
C SER A 208 5.03 -16.21 4.33
N GLY A 209 5.52 -17.34 3.78
CA GLY A 209 6.06 -18.45 4.55
C GLY A 209 7.30 -18.06 5.35
N ASN A 210 8.21 -17.28 4.76
CA ASN A 210 9.38 -16.77 5.47
C ASN A 210 9.02 -15.81 6.59
N VAL A 211 8.01 -14.97 6.39
CA VAL A 211 7.46 -14.12 7.45
C VAL A 211 6.85 -14.98 8.55
N ALA A 212 6.03 -15.98 8.22
CA ALA A 212 5.42 -16.90 9.19
C ALA A 212 6.45 -17.61 10.06
N LEU A 213 7.51 -18.13 9.47
CA LEU A 213 8.63 -18.76 10.21
C LEU A 213 9.33 -17.79 11.17
N ALA A 214 9.44 -16.52 10.80
CA ALA A 214 10.05 -15.52 11.67
C ALA A 214 9.09 -15.05 12.80
N VAL A 215 7.78 -14.97 12.52
CA VAL A 215 6.75 -14.72 13.55
C VAL A 215 6.72 -15.85 14.58
N LYS A 216 6.79 -17.13 14.14
CA LYS A 216 6.96 -18.27 15.04
C LYS A 216 8.19 -18.11 15.94
N ALA A 217 9.32 -17.74 15.37
CA ALA A 217 10.57 -17.54 16.13
C ALA A 217 10.50 -16.33 17.09
N ALA A 218 9.69 -15.34 16.79
CA ALA A 218 9.48 -14.17 17.65
C ALA A 218 8.67 -14.47 18.91
N ARG A 219 7.86 -15.54 18.92
CA ARG A 219 7.10 -16.08 20.07
C ARG A 219 6.06 -15.11 20.64
N PHE A 220 5.20 -14.58 19.77
CA PHE A 220 4.03 -13.82 20.24
C PHE A 220 3.05 -14.72 21.00
N PRO A 221 2.32 -14.17 22.01
CA PRO A 221 1.36 -14.94 22.80
C PRO A 221 0.22 -15.55 21.99
N GLU A 222 -0.27 -14.86 20.98
CA GLU A 222 -1.37 -15.30 20.12
C GLU A 222 -1.11 -14.92 18.67
N VAL A 223 -1.13 -15.92 17.77
CA VAL A 223 -0.89 -15.72 16.34
C VAL A 223 -2.02 -16.32 15.53
N HIS A 224 -2.63 -15.51 14.69
CA HIS A 224 -3.60 -15.92 13.67
C HIS A 224 -3.02 -15.81 12.27
N SER A 225 -3.22 -16.82 11.43
CA SER A 225 -2.88 -16.71 10.01
C SER A 225 -4.14 -16.52 9.18
N PHE A 226 -4.02 -15.67 8.15
CA PHE A 226 -5.09 -15.37 7.21
C PHE A 226 -4.55 -15.52 5.80
N GLY A 227 -5.38 -15.95 4.86
CA GLY A 227 -4.96 -15.95 3.47
C GLY A 227 -6.10 -16.20 2.51
N LEU A 228 -5.97 -15.56 1.36
CA LEU A 228 -6.88 -15.70 0.25
C LEU A 228 -6.56 -16.98 -0.52
N LEU A 229 -7.56 -17.81 -0.77
CA LEU A 229 -7.47 -18.98 -1.64
C LEU A 229 -7.94 -18.60 -3.05
N VAL A 230 -7.04 -18.73 -4.02
CA VAL A 230 -7.32 -18.32 -5.42
C VAL A 230 -8.31 -19.22 -6.16
N GLY A 231 -8.48 -20.48 -5.71
CA GLY A 231 -9.30 -21.47 -6.41
C GLY A 231 -8.63 -22.00 -7.70
N GLY A 232 -9.41 -22.67 -8.52
CA GLY A 232 -8.90 -23.23 -9.78
C GLY A 232 -7.92 -24.40 -9.61
N SER A 233 -7.11 -24.67 -10.65
CA SER A 233 -6.13 -25.77 -10.66
C SER A 233 -5.04 -25.63 -9.61
N THR A 234 -4.54 -24.42 -9.42
CA THR A 234 -3.49 -24.08 -8.44
C THR A 234 -3.99 -23.97 -7.01
N GLY A 235 -5.30 -23.81 -6.79
CA GLY A 235 -5.89 -23.60 -5.48
C GLY A 235 -5.71 -24.76 -4.51
N ARG A 236 -5.65 -26.01 -4.99
CA ARG A 236 -5.38 -27.19 -4.15
C ARG A 236 -3.95 -27.14 -3.62
N GLN A 237 -2.96 -26.98 -4.49
CA GLN A 237 -1.57 -26.84 -4.15
C GLN A 237 -1.35 -25.69 -3.13
N GLN A 238 -1.98 -24.54 -3.38
CA GLN A 238 -1.93 -23.40 -2.49
C GLN A 238 -2.46 -23.75 -1.09
N SER A 239 -3.63 -24.39 -1.02
CA SER A 239 -4.26 -24.79 0.25
C SER A 239 -3.39 -25.76 1.04
N GLU A 240 -2.75 -26.74 0.36
CA GLU A 240 -1.86 -27.71 0.99
C GLU A 240 -0.60 -27.04 1.54
N ARG A 241 0.06 -26.19 0.75
CA ARG A 241 1.25 -25.44 1.19
C ARG A 241 0.94 -24.53 2.38
N ARG A 242 -0.16 -23.79 2.29
CA ARG A 242 -0.62 -22.93 3.36
C ARG A 242 -0.87 -23.71 4.66
N ARG A 243 -1.56 -24.87 4.57
CA ARG A 243 -1.81 -25.75 5.70
C ARG A 243 -0.50 -26.24 6.33
N ALA A 244 0.47 -26.66 5.51
CA ALA A 244 1.76 -27.12 6.00
C ALA A 244 2.51 -26.02 6.80
N PHE A 245 2.45 -24.77 6.37
CA PHE A 245 3.01 -23.65 7.15
C PHE A 245 2.25 -23.41 8.44
N ALA A 246 0.91 -23.37 8.41
CA ALA A 246 0.08 -23.09 9.57
C ALA A 246 0.25 -24.16 10.65
N GLU A 247 0.26 -25.45 10.28
CA GLU A 247 0.52 -26.58 11.17
C GLU A 247 1.96 -26.54 11.73
N HIS A 248 2.97 -26.32 10.85
CA HIS A 248 4.36 -26.22 11.31
C HIS A 248 4.56 -25.06 12.30
N CYS A 249 3.89 -23.93 12.09
CA CYS A 249 4.00 -22.76 12.95
C CYS A 249 3.10 -22.81 14.18
N ASP A 250 2.13 -23.72 14.24
CA ASP A 250 1.08 -23.79 15.26
C ASP A 250 0.22 -22.52 15.32
N PHE A 251 -0.20 -22.02 14.14
CA PHE A 251 -1.03 -20.84 14.03
C PHE A 251 -2.52 -21.19 13.92
N ARG A 252 -3.38 -20.36 14.50
CA ARG A 252 -4.82 -20.42 14.27
C ARG A 252 -5.15 -19.91 12.89
N ASP A 253 -5.43 -20.82 11.94
CA ASP A 253 -5.54 -20.52 10.53
C ASP A 253 -6.97 -20.18 10.09
N THR A 254 -7.09 -19.17 9.21
CA THR A 254 -8.33 -18.76 8.56
C THR A 254 -8.10 -18.63 7.05
N ALA A 255 -8.67 -19.54 6.29
CA ALA A 255 -8.65 -19.53 4.83
C ALA A 255 -9.90 -18.83 4.27
N ILE A 256 -9.73 -17.89 3.36
CA ILE A 256 -10.80 -17.09 2.77
C ILE A 256 -10.86 -17.39 1.27
N PRO A 257 -11.94 -18.00 0.76
CA PRO A 257 -12.09 -18.26 -0.67
C PRO A 257 -12.27 -16.97 -1.47
N ALA A 258 -11.24 -16.49 -2.16
CA ALA A 258 -11.28 -15.25 -2.94
C ALA A 258 -12.36 -15.30 -4.05
N MET A 259 -12.67 -16.49 -4.56
CA MET A 259 -13.75 -16.70 -5.51
C MET A 259 -15.16 -16.34 -4.99
N GLN A 260 -15.35 -16.22 -3.66
CA GLN A 260 -16.61 -15.76 -3.07
C GLN A 260 -16.67 -14.24 -2.95
N HIS A 261 -15.52 -13.57 -3.02
CA HIS A 261 -15.36 -12.13 -2.87
C HIS A 261 -14.60 -11.51 -4.08
N PRO A 262 -15.03 -11.80 -5.33
CA PRO A 262 -14.34 -11.27 -6.50
C PRO A 262 -14.57 -9.77 -6.64
N PRO A 263 -13.78 -9.06 -7.43
CA PRO A 263 -13.95 -7.64 -7.69
C PRO A 263 -15.39 -7.27 -8.04
N PHE A 264 -15.89 -6.15 -7.49
CA PHE A 264 -17.24 -5.60 -7.69
C PHE A 264 -18.39 -6.48 -7.16
N CYS A 265 -18.15 -7.56 -6.43
CA CYS A 265 -19.22 -8.43 -5.92
C CYS A 265 -20.17 -7.67 -4.97
N HIS A 266 -21.41 -8.16 -4.89
CA HIS A 266 -22.44 -7.61 -4.01
C HIS A 266 -21.96 -7.57 -2.55
N GLY A 267 -22.29 -6.48 -1.86
CA GLY A 267 -21.88 -6.25 -0.46
C GLY A 267 -20.49 -5.65 -0.30
N GLY A 268 -19.65 -5.67 -1.35
CA GLY A 268 -18.34 -5.02 -1.33
C GLY A 268 -18.44 -3.49 -1.35
N VAL A 269 -17.35 -2.81 -0.97
CA VAL A 269 -17.25 -1.35 -0.88
C VAL A 269 -17.64 -0.67 -2.18
N ARG A 270 -17.24 -1.23 -3.34
CA ARG A 270 -17.53 -0.71 -4.68
C ARG A 270 -19.00 -0.85 -5.04
N ALA A 271 -19.60 -2.02 -4.82
CA ALA A 271 -21.01 -2.26 -5.08
C ALA A 271 -21.93 -1.43 -4.17
N LEU A 272 -21.51 -1.18 -2.93
CA LEU A 272 -22.21 -0.34 -1.96
C LEU A 272 -21.98 1.16 -2.17
N ARG A 273 -21.16 1.54 -3.15
CA ARG A 273 -20.76 2.94 -3.44
C ARG A 273 -20.24 3.69 -2.20
N LYS A 274 -19.60 2.97 -1.27
CA LYS A 274 -18.93 3.59 -0.12
C LYS A 274 -17.68 4.34 -0.59
N PRO A 275 -17.34 5.50 0.01
CA PRO A 275 -16.12 6.22 -0.32
C PRO A 275 -14.89 5.32 -0.23
N HIS A 276 -14.09 5.29 -1.29
CA HIS A 276 -12.83 4.54 -1.36
C HIS A 276 -11.85 5.20 -2.33
N ASP A 277 -10.57 4.86 -2.23
CA ASP A 277 -9.54 5.37 -3.15
C ASP A 277 -9.75 4.77 -4.55
N PRO A 278 -9.92 5.60 -5.60
CA PRO A 278 -10.06 5.12 -6.97
C PRO A 278 -8.85 4.31 -7.49
N ALA A 279 -7.66 4.56 -6.93
CA ALA A 279 -6.43 3.82 -7.22
C ALA A 279 -6.23 2.61 -6.29
N GLY A 280 -7.26 2.15 -5.58
CA GLY A 280 -7.21 1.02 -4.66
C GLY A 280 -6.94 -0.33 -5.33
N ALA A 281 -6.74 -1.37 -4.51
CA ALA A 281 -6.41 -2.72 -4.96
C ALA A 281 -7.52 -3.38 -5.79
N PHE A 282 -7.15 -4.14 -6.83
CA PHE A 282 -8.09 -4.88 -7.68
C PHE A 282 -8.98 -5.84 -6.90
N TYR A 283 -8.40 -6.55 -5.95
CA TYR A 283 -9.08 -7.57 -5.13
C TYR A 283 -9.54 -7.03 -3.77
N GLN A 284 -9.94 -5.76 -3.72
CA GLN A 284 -10.26 -5.06 -2.50
C GLN A 284 -11.29 -5.81 -1.64
N GLU A 285 -12.36 -6.36 -2.26
CA GLU A 285 -13.42 -7.07 -1.56
C GLU A 285 -12.90 -8.31 -0.81
N ALA A 286 -12.01 -9.08 -1.44
CA ALA A 286 -11.41 -10.24 -0.80
C ALA A 286 -10.45 -9.85 0.34
N PHE A 287 -9.67 -8.79 0.15
CA PHE A 287 -8.78 -8.26 1.19
C PHE A 287 -9.56 -7.62 2.34
N ASP A 288 -10.72 -7.00 2.08
CA ASP A 288 -11.56 -6.44 3.14
C ASP A 288 -12.04 -7.53 4.09
N VAL A 289 -12.38 -8.73 3.58
CA VAL A 289 -12.70 -9.88 4.43
C VAL A 289 -11.50 -10.30 5.29
N VAL A 290 -10.28 -10.31 4.76
CA VAL A 290 -9.07 -10.59 5.56
C VAL A 290 -8.95 -9.59 6.72
N ARG A 291 -9.13 -8.30 6.44
CA ARG A 291 -9.05 -7.21 7.42
C ARG A 291 -10.11 -7.31 8.50
N GLU A 292 -11.36 -7.59 8.10
CA GLU A 292 -12.49 -7.81 9.00
C GLU A 292 -12.24 -9.01 9.91
N GLN A 293 -11.74 -10.13 9.36
CA GLN A 293 -11.42 -11.31 10.14
C GLN A 293 -10.26 -11.09 11.12
N ALA A 294 -9.26 -10.32 10.74
CA ALA A 294 -8.17 -9.94 11.63
C ALA A 294 -8.66 -9.04 12.78
N ALA A 295 -9.45 -8.03 12.46
CA ALA A 295 -10.05 -7.12 13.45
C ALA A 295 -10.99 -7.88 14.43
N ALA A 296 -11.81 -8.82 13.92
CA ALA A 296 -12.71 -9.63 14.73
C ALA A 296 -11.96 -10.55 15.73
N ARG A 297 -10.67 -10.82 15.47
CA ARG A 297 -9.78 -11.58 16.37
C ARG A 297 -8.86 -10.69 17.18
N TRP A 298 -9.11 -9.41 17.21
CA TRP A 298 -8.34 -8.42 17.96
C TRP A 298 -6.85 -8.38 17.59
N CYS A 299 -6.50 -8.77 16.35
CA CYS A 299 -5.13 -8.62 15.88
C CYS A 299 -4.75 -7.14 15.83
N GLU A 300 -3.73 -6.75 16.57
CA GLU A 300 -3.24 -5.36 16.59
C GLU A 300 -2.34 -5.08 15.38
N VAL A 301 -1.63 -6.10 14.93
CA VAL A 301 -0.66 -6.05 13.82
C VAL A 301 -0.97 -7.14 12.82
N MET A 302 -0.77 -6.83 11.52
CA MET A 302 -0.76 -7.82 10.43
C MET A 302 0.62 -7.85 9.78
N PHE A 303 1.33 -8.96 9.91
CA PHE A 303 2.56 -9.19 9.18
C PHE A 303 2.28 -9.67 7.77
N THR A 304 2.85 -8.99 6.77
CA THR A 304 2.64 -9.29 5.35
C THR A 304 3.92 -9.79 4.67
N GLY A 305 3.76 -10.54 3.59
CA GLY A 305 4.87 -10.97 2.73
C GLY A 305 5.29 -9.95 1.67
N SER A 306 4.75 -8.73 1.72
CA SER A 306 5.01 -7.69 0.71
C SER A 306 6.50 -7.38 0.61
N GLY A 307 6.98 -7.17 -0.61
CA GLY A 307 8.37 -6.84 -0.91
C GLY A 307 9.29 -8.04 -1.11
N GLY A 308 8.81 -9.27 -0.87
CA GLY A 308 9.64 -10.47 -1.00
C GLY A 308 10.15 -10.71 -2.42
N ASP A 309 9.33 -10.45 -3.42
CA ASP A 309 9.73 -10.53 -4.83
C ASP A 309 10.80 -9.48 -5.14
N GLU A 310 10.58 -8.26 -4.70
CA GLU A 310 11.41 -7.11 -5.02
C GLU A 310 12.82 -7.22 -4.41
N ILE A 311 12.95 -7.69 -3.19
CA ILE A 311 14.29 -7.85 -2.57
C ILE A 311 15.07 -9.05 -3.10
N ASN A 312 14.40 -10.01 -3.74
CA ASN A 312 15.03 -11.16 -4.41
C ASN A 312 15.29 -10.91 -5.89
N ALA A 313 14.60 -9.96 -6.51
CA ALA A 313 14.81 -9.65 -7.92
C ALA A 313 16.02 -8.74 -8.14
N HIS A 314 16.53 -8.80 -9.36
CA HIS A 314 17.48 -7.82 -9.86
C HIS A 314 16.66 -6.71 -10.51
N HIS A 315 16.24 -5.72 -9.73
CA HIS A 315 15.41 -4.64 -10.28
C HIS A 315 16.27 -3.55 -10.91
N SER A 316 15.82 -3.10 -12.09
CA SER A 316 16.14 -1.76 -12.53
C SER A 316 15.68 -0.76 -11.46
N ARG A 317 16.59 0.13 -11.07
CA ARG A 317 16.39 1.10 -10.00
C ARG A 317 15.77 2.39 -10.50
N THR A 318 15.54 2.49 -11.80
CA THR A 318 14.91 3.67 -12.39
C THR A 318 13.48 3.37 -12.79
N GLN A 319 12.55 4.26 -12.45
CA GLN A 319 11.16 4.14 -12.86
C GLN A 319 10.97 4.29 -14.38
N ALA A 320 11.98 4.82 -15.09
CA ALA A 320 11.93 5.07 -16.52
C ALA A 320 12.05 3.79 -17.39
N GLU A 321 12.59 2.69 -16.83
CA GLU A 321 12.83 1.43 -17.55
C GLU A 321 11.64 0.44 -17.47
N LEU A 322 10.45 0.93 -17.17
CA LEU A 322 9.26 0.08 -17.14
C LEU A 322 8.82 -0.30 -18.55
N PRO A 323 8.24 -1.52 -18.73
CA PRO A 323 7.87 -2.03 -20.02
C PRO A 323 6.89 -1.11 -20.76
N THR A 324 6.92 -1.17 -22.09
CA THR A 324 5.94 -0.49 -22.93
C THR A 324 4.53 -0.94 -22.54
N PRO A 325 3.59 0.00 -22.36
CA PRO A 325 2.24 -0.35 -21.94
C PRO A 325 1.53 -1.18 -22.99
N GLU A 326 0.66 -2.07 -22.53
CA GLU A 326 -0.29 -2.72 -23.43
C GLU A 326 -1.22 -1.68 -24.06
N PRO A 327 -1.58 -1.84 -25.34
CA PRO A 327 -2.53 -0.96 -25.98
C PRO A 327 -3.90 -1.04 -25.28
N VAL A 328 -4.42 0.10 -24.85
CA VAL A 328 -5.77 0.22 -24.26
C VAL A 328 -6.68 0.86 -25.31
N PRO A 329 -7.57 0.08 -25.97
CA PRO A 329 -8.35 0.55 -27.12
C PRO A 329 -9.29 1.73 -26.81
N TRP A 330 -9.78 1.81 -25.57
CA TRP A 330 -10.74 2.84 -25.14
C TRP A 330 -10.12 4.08 -24.51
N LEU A 331 -8.83 4.35 -24.72
CA LEU A 331 -8.23 5.60 -24.26
C LEU A 331 -8.82 6.79 -25.01
N GLY A 332 -9.32 7.76 -24.25
CA GLY A 332 -9.77 9.04 -24.79
C GLY A 332 -8.60 9.97 -25.12
N SER A 333 -8.86 10.97 -25.96
CA SER A 333 -7.84 11.89 -26.47
C SER A 333 -7.06 12.62 -25.38
N LYS A 334 -7.67 12.88 -24.22
CA LYS A 334 -6.99 13.52 -23.09
C LYS A 334 -5.98 12.58 -22.43
N ALA A 335 -6.32 11.31 -22.25
CA ALA A 335 -5.40 10.30 -21.73
C ALA A 335 -4.24 10.03 -22.70
N VAL A 336 -4.54 9.89 -24.00
CA VAL A 336 -3.52 9.69 -25.04
C VAL A 336 -2.49 10.82 -25.05
N ARG A 337 -2.92 12.08 -24.98
CA ARG A 337 -1.97 13.21 -24.88
C ARG A 337 -1.13 13.14 -23.61
N ALA A 338 -1.72 12.77 -22.50
CA ALA A 338 -1.04 12.68 -21.22
C ALA A 338 -0.02 11.53 -21.12
N LEU A 339 -0.04 10.56 -22.06
CA LEU A 339 0.98 9.51 -22.13
C LEU A 339 2.40 10.06 -22.34
N ALA A 340 2.53 11.21 -23.00
CA ALA A 340 3.82 11.87 -23.15
C ALA A 340 4.44 12.33 -21.82
N GLU A 341 3.61 12.55 -20.79
CA GLU A 341 4.00 13.09 -19.49
C GLU A 341 4.07 12.02 -18.39
N VAL A 342 3.90 10.72 -18.71
CA VAL A 342 3.82 9.65 -17.69
C VAL A 342 5.07 9.52 -16.83
N ASN A 343 6.21 9.99 -17.30
CA ASN A 343 7.48 9.95 -16.56
C ASN A 343 7.86 11.30 -15.92
N GLU A 344 6.95 12.26 -15.89
CA GLU A 344 7.18 13.54 -15.23
C GLU A 344 6.85 13.48 -13.73
N HIS A 345 7.44 14.39 -12.96
CA HIS A 345 7.21 14.54 -11.51
C HIS A 345 7.39 13.26 -10.70
N LEU A 346 8.33 12.41 -11.09
CA LEU A 346 8.64 11.20 -10.36
C LEU A 346 9.36 11.51 -9.06
N ALA A 347 9.06 10.74 -8.02
CA ALA A 347 9.89 10.73 -6.83
C ALA A 347 11.29 10.16 -7.16
N PRO A 348 12.36 10.62 -6.50
CA PRO A 348 13.70 10.06 -6.66
C PRO A 348 13.74 8.60 -6.21
N ILE A 349 14.86 7.93 -6.49
CA ILE A 349 15.08 6.54 -6.09
C ILE A 349 14.92 6.43 -4.57
N PRO A 350 13.95 5.62 -4.09
CA PRO A 350 13.68 5.45 -2.67
C PRO A 350 14.56 4.36 -2.04
N VAL A 351 14.60 4.27 -0.72
CA VAL A 351 15.27 3.19 0.02
C VAL A 351 14.56 1.86 -0.19
N LEU A 352 13.22 1.89 -0.16
CA LEU A 352 12.39 0.70 -0.38
C LEU A 352 12.08 0.51 -1.86
N PRO A 353 11.83 -0.72 -2.30
CA PRO A 353 11.42 -0.97 -3.68
C PRO A 353 10.14 -0.21 -4.04
N VAL A 354 10.14 0.46 -5.20
CA VAL A 354 8.99 1.25 -5.68
C VAL A 354 7.69 0.45 -5.74
N PRO A 355 7.65 -0.79 -6.27
CA PRO A 355 6.40 -1.56 -6.29
C PRO A 355 5.81 -1.78 -4.90
N THR A 356 6.66 -2.00 -3.90
CA THR A 356 6.22 -2.17 -2.50
C THR A 356 5.65 -0.87 -1.92
N LEU A 357 6.29 0.28 -2.14
CA LEU A 357 5.78 1.59 -1.69
C LEU A 357 4.43 1.93 -2.33
N MET A 358 4.23 1.52 -3.57
CA MET A 358 2.94 1.66 -4.25
C MET A 358 1.89 0.71 -3.67
N ALA A 359 2.25 -0.54 -3.41
CA ALA A 359 1.39 -1.51 -2.74
C ALA A 359 0.96 -1.03 -1.34
N PHE A 360 1.83 -0.37 -0.58
CA PHE A 360 1.46 0.24 0.70
C PHE A 360 0.36 1.28 0.53
N GLY A 361 0.43 2.14 -0.48
CA GLY A 361 -0.63 3.11 -0.77
C GLY A 361 -1.99 2.46 -1.07
N MET A 362 -1.99 1.30 -1.70
CA MET A 362 -3.21 0.57 -2.10
C MET A 362 -3.79 -0.29 -0.96
N HIS A 363 -2.95 -0.97 -0.20
CA HIS A 363 -3.39 -2.00 0.75
C HIS A 363 -3.46 -1.53 2.20
N ASN A 364 -2.49 -0.73 2.64
CA ASN A 364 -2.38 -0.34 4.05
C ASN A 364 -3.58 0.46 4.57
N PRO A 365 -4.17 1.42 3.82
CA PRO A 365 -5.34 2.14 4.31
C PRO A 365 -6.51 1.24 4.72
N GLY A 366 -6.69 0.11 4.04
CA GLY A 366 -7.71 -0.87 4.40
C GLY A 366 -7.46 -1.53 5.76
N PHE A 367 -6.23 -1.94 6.06
CA PHE A 367 -5.86 -2.47 7.37
C PHE A 367 -6.02 -1.41 8.46
N LEU A 368 -5.56 -0.19 8.18
CA LEU A 368 -5.64 0.92 9.12
C LEU A 368 -7.09 1.27 9.48
N ARG A 369 -8.03 1.24 8.51
CA ARG A 369 -9.47 1.41 8.76
C ARG A 369 -10.05 0.29 9.64
N ALA A 370 -9.54 -0.93 9.49
CA ALA A 370 -9.93 -2.06 10.31
C ALA A 370 -9.31 -2.02 11.74
N GLY A 371 -8.46 -1.04 12.03
CA GLY A 371 -7.77 -0.92 13.32
C GLY A 371 -6.55 -1.84 13.46
N VAL A 372 -6.07 -2.42 12.37
CA VAL A 372 -4.92 -3.33 12.31
C VAL A 372 -3.73 -2.61 11.72
N TRP A 373 -2.55 -2.68 12.35
CA TRP A 373 -1.33 -2.07 11.83
C TRP A 373 -0.61 -3.04 10.89
N PRO A 374 -0.46 -2.72 9.58
CA PRO A 374 0.27 -3.59 8.66
C PRO A 374 1.78 -3.42 8.83
N VAL A 375 2.49 -4.53 8.90
CA VAL A 375 3.96 -4.58 8.96
C VAL A 375 4.48 -5.48 7.86
N SER A 376 5.36 -4.96 7.01
CA SER A 376 6.01 -5.68 5.91
C SER A 376 7.49 -5.87 6.25
N PRO A 377 7.86 -6.89 7.05
CA PRO A 377 9.21 -7.00 7.59
C PRO A 377 10.28 -7.24 6.53
N LEU A 378 9.93 -7.84 5.38
CA LEU A 378 10.86 -8.10 4.28
C LEU A 378 11.45 -6.82 3.67
N VAL A 379 10.73 -5.71 3.73
CA VAL A 379 11.21 -4.41 3.20
C VAL A 379 11.65 -3.44 4.30
N HIS A 380 11.80 -3.90 5.52
CA HIS A 380 12.47 -3.07 6.52
C HIS A 380 13.87 -2.67 6.01
N PRO A 381 14.33 -1.40 6.17
CA PRO A 381 15.60 -0.93 5.58
C PRO A 381 16.81 -1.80 5.88
N ARG A 382 16.85 -2.40 7.08
CA ARG A 382 17.92 -3.34 7.49
C ARG A 382 17.91 -4.64 6.64
N ILE A 383 16.70 -5.14 6.30
CA ILE A 383 16.54 -6.34 5.45
C ILE A 383 16.87 -6.00 4.01
N VAL A 384 16.36 -4.88 3.47
CA VAL A 384 16.69 -4.42 2.13
C VAL A 384 18.20 -4.32 1.94
N ARG A 385 18.88 -3.60 2.85
CA ARG A 385 20.34 -3.44 2.80
C ARG A 385 21.10 -4.79 2.94
N PHE A 386 20.62 -5.70 3.77
CA PHE A 386 21.18 -7.04 3.89
C PHE A 386 21.07 -7.80 2.56
N MET A 387 19.88 -7.83 1.98
CA MET A 387 19.62 -8.53 0.71
C MET A 387 20.39 -7.92 -0.47
N GLU A 388 20.56 -6.61 -0.51
CA GLU A 388 21.39 -5.95 -1.52
C GLU A 388 22.86 -6.40 -1.48
N GLN A 389 23.38 -6.65 -0.28
CA GLN A 389 24.76 -7.06 -0.08
C GLN A 389 25.02 -8.52 -0.42
N LEU A 390 23.98 -9.36 -0.56
CA LEU A 390 24.13 -10.77 -0.83
C LEU A 390 24.51 -11.05 -2.29
N PRO A 391 25.39 -12.04 -2.54
CA PRO A 391 25.61 -12.57 -3.87
C PRO A 391 24.33 -13.01 -4.57
N HIS A 392 24.31 -12.93 -5.90
CA HIS A 392 23.13 -13.21 -6.71
C HIS A 392 22.59 -14.63 -6.56
N GLU A 393 23.46 -15.62 -6.34
CA GLU A 393 23.07 -17.01 -6.13
C GLU A 393 22.08 -17.19 -4.96
N HIS A 394 22.18 -16.38 -3.91
CA HIS A 394 21.26 -16.42 -2.77
C HIS A 394 19.88 -15.82 -3.06
N LYS A 395 19.80 -14.93 -4.05
CA LYS A 395 18.56 -14.24 -4.44
C LYS A 395 17.83 -14.93 -5.58
N ARG A 396 18.59 -15.50 -6.53
CA ARG A 396 18.05 -16.13 -7.73
C ARG A 396 16.96 -17.16 -7.36
N ALA A 397 15.79 -17.04 -7.99
CA ALA A 397 14.64 -17.90 -7.73
C ALA A 397 14.29 -18.02 -6.22
N LYS A 398 14.56 -16.97 -5.43
CA LYS A 398 14.36 -16.94 -3.97
C LYS A 398 15.14 -18.05 -3.23
N ALA A 399 16.34 -18.40 -3.69
CA ALA A 399 17.12 -19.53 -3.18
C ALA A 399 17.26 -19.51 -1.65
N LEU A 400 17.61 -18.34 -1.06
CA LEU A 400 17.75 -18.20 0.38
C LEU A 400 16.43 -18.44 1.14
N PHE A 401 15.31 -17.96 0.58
CA PHE A 401 13.97 -18.13 1.17
C PHE A 401 13.54 -19.60 1.12
N ARG A 402 13.77 -20.27 0.00
CA ARG A 402 13.46 -21.69 -0.16
C ARG A 402 14.31 -22.56 0.76
N GLU A 403 15.61 -22.26 0.85
CA GLU A 403 16.50 -22.96 1.77
C GLU A 403 16.11 -22.80 3.24
N ARG A 404 15.59 -21.60 3.61
CA ARG A 404 15.08 -21.39 4.96
C ARG A 404 13.84 -22.24 5.26
N ILE A 405 12.97 -22.44 4.28
CA ILE A 405 11.79 -23.31 4.39
C ILE A 405 12.24 -24.77 4.57
N ARG A 406 13.24 -25.26 3.80
CA ARG A 406 13.82 -26.60 3.94
C ARG A 406 14.46 -26.80 5.32
N ARG A 407 15.27 -25.82 5.76
CA ARG A 407 15.93 -25.89 7.08
C ARG A 407 14.95 -25.86 8.24
N ALA A 408 13.78 -25.29 8.06
CA ALA A 408 12.71 -25.36 9.04
C ALA A 408 12.06 -26.77 9.13
N GLY A 409 12.42 -27.69 8.24
CA GLY A 409 11.87 -29.07 8.21
C GLY A 409 10.57 -29.19 7.40
N LEU A 410 10.21 -28.19 6.63
CA LEU A 410 9.06 -28.29 5.72
C LEU A 410 9.43 -29.08 4.45
N PRO A 411 8.49 -29.85 3.86
CA PRO A 411 8.71 -30.63 2.66
C PRO A 411 9.11 -29.80 1.43
N GLU A 412 9.80 -30.43 0.47
CA GLU A 412 10.30 -29.78 -0.74
C GLU A 412 9.15 -29.11 -1.55
N TRP A 413 8.01 -29.76 -1.68
CA TRP A 413 6.85 -29.21 -2.40
C TRP A 413 6.27 -27.94 -1.75
N VAL A 414 6.61 -27.66 -0.49
CA VAL A 414 6.29 -26.37 0.17
C VAL A 414 7.26 -25.29 -0.26
N ALA A 415 8.55 -25.61 -0.37
CA ALA A 415 9.57 -24.68 -0.82
C ALA A 415 9.46 -24.35 -2.31
N GLU A 416 9.09 -25.32 -3.13
CA GLU A 416 9.00 -25.22 -4.60
C GLU A 416 7.62 -25.64 -5.09
N PRO A 417 6.72 -24.68 -5.43
CA PRO A 417 5.43 -25.00 -6.03
C PRO A 417 5.63 -25.54 -7.45
N ALA A 418 4.78 -26.50 -7.86
CA ALA A 418 4.78 -27.00 -9.23
C ALA A 418 4.32 -25.94 -10.24
N GLU A 419 3.36 -25.10 -9.84
CA GLU A 419 2.81 -24.03 -10.65
C GLU A 419 2.67 -22.74 -9.81
N PRO A 420 2.90 -21.54 -10.40
CA PRO A 420 2.68 -20.29 -9.72
C PRO A 420 1.18 -20.03 -9.52
N GLU A 421 0.79 -19.70 -8.30
CA GLU A 421 -0.57 -19.26 -8.00
C GLU A 421 -0.82 -17.84 -8.51
N ASN A 422 -2.03 -17.58 -9.03
CA ASN A 422 -2.45 -16.26 -9.48
C ASN A 422 -3.95 -16.02 -9.23
N PHE A 423 -4.36 -14.75 -9.33
CA PHE A 423 -5.74 -14.31 -9.10
C PHE A 423 -6.56 -14.13 -10.39
N LEU A 424 -6.07 -14.57 -11.55
CA LEU A 424 -6.75 -14.32 -12.83
C LEU A 424 -8.17 -14.89 -12.87
N ALA A 425 -8.40 -16.09 -12.33
CA ALA A 425 -9.73 -16.67 -12.26
C ALA A 425 -10.70 -15.86 -11.37
N VAL A 426 -10.19 -15.25 -10.29
CA VAL A 426 -10.97 -14.39 -9.41
C VAL A 426 -11.34 -13.08 -10.13
N LEU A 427 -10.38 -12.50 -10.86
CA LEU A 427 -10.58 -11.29 -11.65
C LEU A 427 -11.61 -11.53 -12.78
N GLU A 428 -11.45 -12.61 -13.54
CA GLU A 428 -12.37 -13.00 -14.62
C GLU A 428 -13.80 -13.17 -14.09
N LYS A 429 -13.96 -13.87 -12.96
CA LYS A 429 -15.27 -14.01 -12.31
C LYS A 429 -15.84 -12.65 -11.91
N GLY A 430 -15.02 -11.78 -11.33
CA GLY A 430 -15.42 -10.44 -10.92
C GLY A 430 -15.90 -9.60 -12.09
N LEU A 431 -15.10 -9.54 -13.15
CA LEU A 431 -15.43 -8.78 -14.34
C LEU A 431 -16.69 -9.31 -15.03
N ARG A 432 -16.75 -10.61 -15.30
CA ARG A 432 -17.88 -11.22 -16.02
C ARG A 432 -19.19 -11.13 -15.25
N SER A 433 -19.19 -11.41 -13.95
CA SER A 433 -20.41 -11.49 -13.16
C SER A 433 -20.88 -10.14 -12.62
N TYR A 434 -19.98 -9.20 -12.35
CA TYR A 434 -20.28 -7.95 -11.68
C TYR A 434 -19.75 -6.72 -12.42
N GLY A 435 -18.58 -6.81 -13.05
CA GLY A 435 -17.95 -5.69 -13.75
C GLY A 435 -18.70 -5.31 -15.02
N LEU A 436 -19.15 -6.29 -15.83
CA LEU A 436 -19.91 -5.99 -17.06
C LEU A 436 -21.22 -5.24 -16.79
N PRO A 437 -22.03 -5.59 -15.78
CA PRO A 437 -23.18 -4.77 -15.37
C PRO A 437 -22.80 -3.34 -14.97
N VAL A 438 -21.68 -3.13 -14.25
CA VAL A 438 -21.17 -1.80 -13.92
C VAL A 438 -20.78 -1.03 -15.19
N LEU A 439 -20.17 -1.73 -16.17
CA LEU A 439 -19.84 -1.16 -17.47
C LEU A 439 -21.09 -0.71 -18.25
N ASP A 440 -22.16 -1.49 -18.22
CA ASP A 440 -23.43 -1.12 -18.84
C ASP A 440 -24.03 0.18 -18.25
N ASP A 441 -23.86 0.40 -16.94
CA ASP A 441 -24.25 1.65 -16.30
C ASP A 441 -23.29 2.80 -16.64
N MET A 442 -21.98 2.51 -16.70
CA MET A 442 -20.96 3.47 -17.09
C MET A 442 -21.15 3.99 -18.53
N LEU A 443 -21.61 3.13 -19.45
CA LEU A 443 -21.89 3.52 -20.84
C LEU A 443 -23.08 4.49 -20.98
N LYS A 444 -23.95 4.59 -19.98
CA LYS A 444 -25.07 5.56 -19.95
C LYS A 444 -24.60 6.92 -19.47
N GLU A 445 -23.72 6.94 -18.49
CA GLU A 445 -23.19 8.14 -17.84
C GLU A 445 -21.80 7.82 -17.28
N SER A 446 -20.77 8.59 -17.60
CA SER A 446 -19.41 8.34 -17.14
C SER A 446 -18.61 9.62 -16.98
N ILE A 447 -18.06 9.81 -15.79
CA ILE A 447 -17.13 10.90 -15.48
C ILE A 447 -15.91 10.82 -16.43
N LEU A 448 -15.34 9.63 -16.63
CA LEU A 448 -14.13 9.45 -17.44
C LEU A 448 -14.38 9.73 -18.93
N VAL A 449 -15.58 9.42 -19.44
CA VAL A 449 -15.97 9.73 -20.84
C VAL A 449 -16.23 11.23 -20.96
N ASP A 450 -17.01 11.83 -20.05
CA ASP A 450 -17.41 13.24 -20.10
C ASP A 450 -16.18 14.17 -20.01
N VAL A 451 -15.17 13.80 -19.20
CA VAL A 451 -13.91 14.57 -19.07
C VAL A 451 -12.92 14.25 -20.19
N GLY A 452 -13.17 13.21 -21.02
CA GLY A 452 -12.39 12.88 -22.21
C GLY A 452 -11.16 11.98 -21.97
N TYR A 453 -11.11 11.28 -20.85
CA TYR A 453 -10.07 10.28 -20.59
C TYR A 453 -10.38 8.91 -21.20
N VAL A 454 -11.65 8.61 -21.45
CA VAL A 454 -12.11 7.36 -22.07
C VAL A 454 -12.92 7.70 -23.32
N ASP A 455 -12.71 6.93 -24.39
CA ASP A 455 -13.55 6.93 -25.59
C ASP A 455 -14.76 6.02 -25.37
N GLY A 456 -15.94 6.61 -25.23
CA GLY A 456 -17.17 5.88 -24.95
C GLY A 456 -17.59 4.93 -26.09
N LYS A 457 -17.25 5.22 -27.35
CA LYS A 457 -17.54 4.34 -28.49
C LYS A 457 -16.67 3.09 -28.45
N ALA A 458 -15.36 3.27 -28.28
CA ALA A 458 -14.41 2.18 -28.18
C ALA A 458 -14.70 1.32 -26.93
N LEU A 459 -15.10 1.95 -25.82
CA LEU A 459 -15.51 1.21 -24.61
C LEU A 459 -16.78 0.39 -24.83
N ALA A 460 -17.77 0.92 -25.58
CA ALA A 460 -18.98 0.20 -25.95
C ALA A 460 -18.69 -0.98 -26.92
N GLU A 461 -17.68 -0.86 -27.77
CA GLU A 461 -17.18 -1.97 -28.60
C GLU A 461 -16.56 -3.06 -27.73
N ALA A 462 -15.64 -2.68 -26.82
CA ALA A 462 -15.04 -3.62 -25.87
C ALA A 462 -16.09 -4.34 -25.00
N ARG A 463 -17.18 -3.65 -24.64
CA ARG A 463 -18.31 -4.25 -23.92
C ARG A 463 -19.01 -5.34 -24.73
N ARG A 464 -19.29 -5.09 -26.00
CA ARG A 464 -19.91 -6.09 -26.91
C ARG A 464 -19.01 -7.29 -27.12
N ASP A 465 -17.73 -7.05 -27.33
CA ASP A 465 -16.74 -8.10 -27.56
C ASP A 465 -16.55 -8.99 -26.32
N ALA A 466 -16.68 -8.42 -25.12
CA ALA A 466 -16.55 -9.14 -23.86
C ALA A 466 -17.61 -10.24 -23.67
N ASP A 467 -18.81 -10.11 -24.25
CA ASP A 467 -19.84 -11.15 -24.19
C ASP A 467 -19.46 -12.40 -24.99
N ALA A 468 -18.80 -12.22 -26.13
CA ALA A 468 -18.36 -13.32 -27.01
C ALA A 468 -16.96 -13.84 -26.64
N ALA A 469 -16.19 -13.10 -25.84
CA ALA A 469 -14.82 -13.47 -25.49
C ALA A 469 -14.76 -14.65 -24.53
N ALA A 470 -13.82 -15.56 -24.75
CA ALA A 470 -13.53 -16.66 -23.83
C ALA A 470 -13.07 -16.13 -22.44
N VAL A 471 -12.34 -15.01 -22.42
CA VAL A 471 -11.87 -14.31 -21.24
C VAL A 471 -12.15 -12.82 -21.42
N VAL A 472 -12.75 -12.18 -20.42
CA VAL A 472 -12.98 -10.73 -20.42
C VAL A 472 -11.64 -9.99 -20.35
N PRO A 473 -11.38 -8.96 -21.17
CA PRO A 473 -10.16 -8.19 -21.09
C PRO A 473 -9.96 -7.62 -19.68
N ASP A 474 -8.88 -8.00 -19.02
CA ASP A 474 -8.60 -7.63 -17.63
C ASP A 474 -8.35 -6.14 -17.44
N LEU A 475 -7.89 -5.42 -18.48
CA LEU A 475 -7.77 -3.97 -18.52
C LEU A 475 -9.11 -3.22 -18.30
N LEU A 476 -10.27 -3.88 -18.49
CA LEU A 476 -11.56 -3.31 -18.12
C LEU A 476 -11.66 -3.07 -16.61
N CYS A 477 -10.93 -3.83 -15.80
CA CYS A 477 -10.91 -3.62 -14.36
C CYS A 477 -10.43 -2.23 -13.98
N ASP A 478 -9.41 -1.72 -14.66
CA ASP A 478 -8.79 -0.42 -14.36
C ASP A 478 -9.75 0.74 -14.60
N VAL A 479 -10.42 0.74 -15.75
CA VAL A 479 -11.40 1.80 -16.06
C VAL A 479 -12.61 1.74 -15.16
N LEU A 480 -13.11 0.53 -14.84
CA LEU A 480 -14.24 0.33 -13.94
C LEU A 480 -13.91 0.74 -12.51
N ALA A 481 -12.75 0.32 -11.99
CA ALA A 481 -12.34 0.65 -10.64
C ALA A 481 -12.15 2.18 -10.48
N LEU A 482 -11.53 2.82 -11.47
CA LEU A 482 -11.33 4.26 -11.47
C LEU A 482 -12.67 5.01 -11.51
N GLU A 483 -13.59 4.65 -12.40
CA GLU A 483 -14.91 5.29 -12.50
C GLU A 483 -15.73 5.13 -11.21
N VAL A 484 -15.82 3.90 -10.70
CA VAL A 484 -16.59 3.61 -9.47
C VAL A 484 -15.98 4.35 -8.27
N GLY A 485 -14.65 4.38 -8.17
CA GLY A 485 -13.96 5.12 -7.13
C GLY A 485 -14.22 6.62 -7.20
N LEU A 486 -14.11 7.23 -8.37
CA LEU A 486 -14.44 8.65 -8.58
C LEU A 486 -15.88 8.95 -8.17
N ARG A 487 -16.86 8.17 -8.62
CA ARG A 487 -18.29 8.33 -8.24
C ARG A 487 -18.52 8.20 -6.74
N SER A 488 -17.73 7.38 -6.04
CA SER A 488 -17.87 7.19 -4.60
C SER A 488 -17.40 8.41 -3.79
N LEU A 489 -16.55 9.23 -4.37
CA LEU A 489 -15.97 10.42 -3.73
C LEU A 489 -16.70 11.72 -4.08
N MET A 490 -17.60 11.68 -5.04
CA MET A 490 -18.43 12.82 -5.43
C MET A 490 -19.79 12.72 -4.75
#